data_f166afb0ad3fbe66fb3c5590eae56c68
#
_entry.id   f166afb0ad3fbe66fb3c5590eae56c68
#
_cell.length_a   1.000
_cell.length_b   1.000
_cell.length_c   1.000
_cell.angle_alpha   90.00
_cell.angle_beta   90.00
_cell.angle_gamma   90.00
#
_symmetry.space_group_name_H-M   'P 1'
#
loop_
_entity.id
_entity.type
_entity.pdbx_description
1 polymer ?
#
loop_
_entity_poly.entity_id
_entity_poly.type
_entity_poly.pdbx_seq_one_letter_code
_entity_poly.pdbx_strand_id
1 'polypeptide(L)'
;MTPRRPARSGRLLVATAVVLTLLIVVAPLVFIFARAFSEGWRVYAQNILHPDTLHAIWLTSLVALIVVPVNIAFGIAAAWAVAKHRFWGRGILVTMIEIPFSISPIIAGICYLLLYGRQGLLGPWLREVDLQVMFALPGIVLVTLFVTAPFVAREVLPLMQAQ
;
A
#
# COMPACT_ATOMS: atom_id res chain seq x y z
N MET A 1 6.57 -43.46 -0.86
CA MET A 1 7.31 -42.24 -1.26
C MET A 1 8.29 -41.89 -0.16
N THR A 2 9.57 -42.21 -0.33
CA THR A 2 10.61 -41.91 0.67
C THR A 2 11.01 -40.44 0.56
N PRO A 3 11.03 -39.66 1.64
CA PRO A 3 11.50 -38.29 1.62
C PRO A 3 13.00 -38.27 1.28
N ARG A 4 13.34 -37.75 0.10
CA ARG A 4 14.73 -37.52 -0.29
C ARG A 4 15.33 -36.54 0.71
N ARG A 5 16.31 -37.00 1.50
CA ARG A 5 17.13 -36.12 2.34
C ARG A 5 17.77 -35.05 1.44
N PRO A 6 17.65 -33.77 1.74
CA PRO A 6 18.28 -32.74 0.93
C PRO A 6 19.77 -32.96 0.90
N ALA A 7 20.34 -33.08 -0.31
CA ALA A 7 21.78 -33.19 -0.50
C ALA A 7 22.48 -32.00 0.17
N ARG A 8 23.74 -32.15 0.64
CA ARG A 8 24.54 -31.08 1.26
C ARG A 8 24.52 -29.76 0.47
N SER A 9 24.51 -29.85 -0.85
CA SER A 9 24.36 -28.73 -1.79
C SER A 9 23.04 -27.96 -1.62
N GLY A 10 21.93 -28.64 -1.35
CA GLY A 10 20.64 -27.97 -1.12
C GLY A 10 20.62 -27.17 0.19
N ARG A 11 21.27 -27.67 1.23
CA ARG A 11 21.39 -26.93 2.52
C ARG A 11 22.26 -25.68 2.36
N LEU A 12 23.35 -25.77 1.61
CA LEU A 12 24.22 -24.62 1.32
C LEU A 12 23.48 -23.55 0.51
N LEU A 13 22.72 -23.95 -0.53
CA LEU A 13 21.93 -23.01 -1.32
C LEU A 13 20.86 -22.30 -0.46
N VAL A 14 20.16 -23.04 0.41
CA VAL A 14 19.18 -22.46 1.32
C VAL A 14 19.85 -21.52 2.32
N ALA A 15 20.97 -21.94 2.91
CA ALA A 15 21.71 -21.09 3.85
C ALA A 15 22.19 -19.80 3.18
N THR A 16 22.76 -19.88 1.98
CA THR A 16 23.19 -18.70 1.21
C THR A 16 22.01 -17.78 0.89
N ALA A 17 20.88 -18.33 0.44
CA ALA A 17 19.69 -17.54 0.16
C ALA A 17 19.16 -16.83 1.42
N VAL A 18 19.10 -17.52 2.56
CA VAL A 18 18.68 -16.94 3.83
C VAL A 18 19.64 -15.84 4.28
N VAL A 19 20.95 -16.08 4.22
CA VAL A 19 21.96 -15.07 4.60
C VAL A 19 21.87 -13.83 3.70
N LEU A 20 21.75 -14.00 2.38
CA LEU A 20 21.60 -12.89 1.45
C LEU A 20 20.30 -12.11 1.71
N THR A 21 19.19 -12.80 1.92
CA THR A 21 17.90 -12.16 2.24
C THR A 21 17.98 -11.38 3.55
N LEU A 22 18.55 -11.98 4.61
CA LEU A 22 18.75 -11.30 5.88
C LEU A 22 19.67 -10.08 5.73
N LEU A 23 20.75 -10.19 4.98
CA LEU A 23 21.66 -9.07 4.75
C LEU A 23 20.98 -7.93 4.01
N ILE A 24 20.23 -8.22 2.94
CA ILE A 24 19.51 -7.21 2.16
C ILE A 24 18.41 -6.52 2.98
N VAL A 25 17.72 -7.25 3.86
CA VAL A 25 16.64 -6.70 4.68
C VAL A 25 17.15 -6.04 5.95
N VAL A 26 18.09 -6.70 6.66
CA VAL A 26 18.57 -6.24 7.98
C VAL A 26 19.58 -5.09 7.85
N ALA A 27 20.44 -5.11 6.84
CA ALA A 27 21.47 -4.06 6.70
C ALA A 27 20.88 -2.63 6.56
N PRO A 28 19.86 -2.37 5.72
CA PRO A 28 19.21 -1.05 5.68
C PRO A 28 18.56 -0.67 7.01
N LEU A 29 17.92 -1.62 7.69
CA LEU A 29 17.31 -1.37 9.00
C LEU A 29 18.36 -0.96 10.04
N VAL A 30 19.43 -1.74 10.16
CA VAL A 30 20.55 -1.43 11.08
C VAL A 30 21.14 -0.07 10.74
N PHE A 31 21.34 0.25 9.45
CA PHE A 31 21.85 1.53 9.02
C PHE A 31 20.93 2.69 9.44
N ILE A 32 19.62 2.55 9.24
CA ILE A 32 18.62 3.57 9.63
C ILE A 32 18.67 3.80 11.15
N PHE A 33 18.64 2.72 11.95
CA PHE A 33 18.72 2.85 13.40
C PHE A 33 20.05 3.42 13.87
N ALA A 34 21.17 2.97 13.30
CA ALA A 34 22.49 3.51 13.62
C ALA A 34 22.57 5.01 13.32
N ARG A 35 22.03 5.45 12.20
CA ARG A 35 21.95 6.90 11.85
C ARG A 35 20.99 7.65 12.75
N ALA A 36 19.83 7.09 13.05
CA ALA A 36 18.85 7.73 13.93
C ALA A 36 19.41 8.03 15.33
N PHE A 37 20.29 7.15 15.84
CA PHE A 37 20.88 7.32 17.16
C PHE A 37 22.32 7.87 17.14
N SER A 38 22.91 8.14 15.97
CA SER A 38 24.30 8.61 15.85
C SER A 38 24.56 9.95 16.52
N GLU A 39 23.55 10.81 16.59
CA GLU A 39 23.60 12.13 17.23
C GLU A 39 23.11 12.12 18.68
N GLY A 40 22.82 10.92 19.19
CA GLY A 40 22.36 10.69 20.55
C GLY A 40 20.85 10.72 20.73
N TRP A 41 20.40 10.06 21.81
CA TRP A 41 19.00 9.91 22.16
C TRP A 41 18.23 11.22 22.28
N ARG A 42 18.89 12.26 22.77
CA ARG A 42 18.26 13.58 22.98
C ARG A 42 17.85 14.21 21.65
N VAL A 43 18.73 14.17 20.64
CA VAL A 43 18.45 14.73 19.31
C VAL A 43 17.35 13.89 18.62
N TYR A 44 17.40 12.58 18.73
CA TYR A 44 16.35 11.68 18.25
C TYR A 44 14.97 12.05 18.83
N ALA A 45 14.88 12.21 20.15
CA ALA A 45 13.64 12.57 20.83
C ALA A 45 13.14 13.97 20.40
N GLN A 46 14.02 14.95 20.25
CA GLN A 46 13.68 16.29 19.76
C GLN A 46 13.13 16.25 18.34
N ASN A 47 13.71 15.45 17.47
CA ASN A 47 13.23 15.29 16.08
C ASN A 47 11.86 14.61 16.00
N ILE A 48 11.57 13.64 16.87
CA ILE A 48 10.24 13.02 16.94
C ILE A 48 9.20 14.03 17.46
N LEU A 49 9.56 14.82 18.44
CA LEU A 49 8.66 15.83 19.03
C LEU A 49 8.57 17.10 18.19
N HIS A 50 9.30 17.20 17.09
CA HIS A 50 9.20 18.33 16.18
C HIS A 50 7.77 18.47 15.63
N PRO A 51 7.21 19.69 15.55
CA PRO A 51 5.84 19.89 15.08
C PRO A 51 5.52 19.25 13.73
N ASP A 52 6.45 19.31 12.78
CA ASP A 52 6.25 18.72 11.45
C ASP A 52 6.19 17.19 11.50
N THR A 53 7.00 16.58 12.37
CA THR A 53 6.99 15.12 12.57
C THR A 53 5.67 14.66 13.21
N LEU A 54 5.21 15.38 14.24
CA LEU A 54 3.93 15.10 14.88
C LEU A 54 2.77 15.30 13.90
N HIS A 55 2.82 16.34 13.07
CA HIS A 55 1.81 16.56 12.03
C HIS A 55 1.83 15.42 10.99
N ALA A 56 3.00 14.96 10.57
CA ALA A 56 3.12 13.83 9.64
C ALA A 56 2.56 12.53 10.24
N ILE A 57 2.84 12.25 11.52
CA ILE A 57 2.30 11.08 12.24
C ILE A 57 0.77 11.18 12.33
N TRP A 58 0.25 12.36 12.69
CA TRP A 58 -1.19 12.60 12.75
C TRP A 58 -1.86 12.39 11.40
N LEU A 59 -1.31 12.98 10.34
CA LEU A 59 -1.83 12.86 8.97
C LEU A 59 -1.84 11.39 8.52
N THR A 60 -0.74 10.67 8.73
CA THR A 60 -0.65 9.25 8.37
C THR A 60 -1.66 8.40 9.13
N SER A 61 -1.82 8.66 10.43
CA SER A 61 -2.79 7.96 11.28
C SER A 61 -4.23 8.23 10.83
N LEU A 62 -4.54 9.49 10.48
CA LEU A 62 -5.86 9.88 9.99
C LEU A 62 -6.18 9.22 8.64
N VAL A 63 -5.20 9.24 7.71
CA VAL A 63 -5.36 8.56 6.42
C VAL A 63 -5.58 7.06 6.62
N ALA A 64 -4.80 6.42 7.48
CA ALA A 64 -4.97 4.99 7.78
C ALA A 64 -6.35 4.70 8.38
N LEU A 65 -6.82 5.54 9.30
CA LEU A 65 -8.14 5.40 9.93
C LEU A 65 -9.30 5.47 8.92
N ILE A 66 -9.14 6.24 7.86
CA ILE A 66 -10.14 6.35 6.78
C ILE A 66 -9.97 5.21 5.77
N VAL A 67 -8.75 5.00 5.29
CA VAL A 67 -8.47 4.08 4.17
C VAL A 67 -8.67 2.63 4.55
N VAL A 68 -8.22 2.21 5.74
CA VAL A 68 -8.29 0.81 6.16
C VAL A 68 -9.73 0.30 6.25
N PRO A 69 -10.67 0.96 6.96
CA PRO A 69 -12.05 0.50 7.01
C PRO A 69 -12.74 0.50 5.63
N VAL A 70 -12.49 1.52 4.82
CA VAL A 70 -13.07 1.61 3.47
C VAL A 70 -12.58 0.46 2.58
N ASN A 71 -11.28 0.17 2.60
CA ASN A 71 -10.71 -0.94 1.83
C ASN A 71 -11.17 -2.31 2.34
N ILE A 72 -11.32 -2.49 3.64
CA ILE A 72 -11.89 -3.72 4.21
C ILE A 72 -13.33 -3.90 3.72
N ALA A 73 -14.16 -2.90 3.86
CA ALA A 73 -15.56 -2.96 3.44
C ALA A 73 -15.69 -3.22 1.94
N PHE A 74 -14.95 -2.47 1.10
CA PHE A 74 -14.93 -2.65 -0.34
C PHE A 74 -14.36 -4.02 -0.73
N GLY A 75 -13.22 -4.43 -0.17
CA GLY A 75 -12.54 -5.67 -0.51
C GLY A 75 -13.37 -6.91 -0.15
N ILE A 76 -14.02 -6.92 1.01
CA ILE A 76 -14.93 -8.01 1.42
C ILE A 76 -16.15 -8.04 0.50
N ALA A 77 -16.79 -6.89 0.24
CA ALA A 77 -17.96 -6.82 -0.61
C ALA A 77 -17.65 -7.29 -2.05
N ALA A 78 -16.52 -6.83 -2.61
CA ALA A 78 -16.06 -7.22 -3.93
C ALA A 78 -15.71 -8.72 -4.00
N ALA A 79 -14.95 -9.24 -3.03
CA ALA A 79 -14.62 -10.66 -2.96
C ALA A 79 -15.86 -11.53 -2.82
N TRP A 80 -16.83 -11.14 -1.98
CA TRP A 80 -18.09 -11.86 -1.81
C TRP A 80 -18.93 -11.85 -3.10
N ALA A 81 -19.05 -10.69 -3.76
CA ALA A 81 -19.78 -10.58 -5.02
C ALA A 81 -19.18 -11.48 -6.10
N VAL A 82 -17.84 -11.48 -6.24
CA VAL A 82 -17.12 -12.30 -7.22
C VAL A 82 -17.19 -13.79 -6.88
N ALA A 83 -17.09 -14.17 -5.58
CA ALA A 83 -17.07 -15.58 -5.17
C ALA A 83 -18.43 -16.25 -5.30
N LYS A 84 -19.50 -15.57 -4.85
CA LYS A 84 -20.83 -16.19 -4.67
C LYS A 84 -21.82 -15.87 -5.79
N HIS A 85 -21.59 -14.86 -6.62
CA HIS A 85 -22.54 -14.45 -7.64
C HIS A 85 -21.94 -14.54 -9.06
N ARG A 86 -22.77 -15.03 -10.01
CA ARG A 86 -22.52 -14.93 -11.42
C ARG A 86 -23.36 -13.80 -11.99
N PHE A 87 -22.74 -12.67 -12.29
CA PHE A 87 -23.41 -11.51 -12.85
C PHE A 87 -22.69 -10.98 -14.09
N TRP A 88 -23.44 -10.28 -14.93
CA TRP A 88 -22.87 -9.59 -16.08
C TRP A 88 -21.97 -8.46 -15.56
N GLY A 89 -20.70 -8.44 -15.96
CA GLY A 89 -19.71 -7.47 -15.45
C GLY A 89 -18.78 -8.01 -14.34
N ARG A 90 -18.91 -9.27 -13.91
CA ARG A 90 -17.96 -9.91 -12.96
C ARG A 90 -16.51 -9.78 -13.43
N GLY A 91 -16.24 -9.98 -14.74
CA GLY A 91 -14.91 -9.82 -15.33
C GLY A 91 -14.41 -8.39 -15.24
N ILE A 92 -15.29 -7.42 -15.49
CA ILE A 92 -14.95 -5.98 -15.35
C ILE A 92 -14.57 -5.66 -13.91
N LEU A 93 -15.34 -6.12 -12.93
CA LEU A 93 -15.05 -5.90 -11.51
C LEU A 93 -13.68 -6.50 -11.11
N VAL A 94 -13.38 -7.73 -11.54
CA VAL A 94 -12.08 -8.37 -11.29
C VAL A 94 -10.96 -7.55 -11.92
N THR A 95 -11.10 -7.14 -13.19
CA THR A 95 -10.11 -6.32 -13.88
C THR A 95 -9.92 -4.97 -13.17
N MET A 96 -10.99 -4.31 -12.73
CA MET A 96 -10.89 -3.06 -11.98
C MET A 96 -10.14 -3.20 -10.64
N ILE A 97 -10.28 -4.35 -9.97
CA ILE A 97 -9.52 -4.65 -8.75
C ILE A 97 -8.04 -4.91 -9.08
N GLU A 98 -7.74 -5.48 -10.24
CA GLU A 98 -6.37 -5.81 -10.63
C GLU A 98 -5.58 -4.64 -11.25
N ILE A 99 -6.27 -3.66 -11.84
CA ILE A 99 -5.65 -2.48 -12.47
C ILE A 99 -4.67 -1.76 -11.54
N PRO A 100 -5.02 -1.40 -10.28
CA PRO A 100 -4.10 -0.69 -9.38
C PRO A 100 -2.82 -1.47 -9.09
N PHE A 101 -2.89 -2.79 -9.10
CA PHE A 101 -1.73 -3.64 -8.87
C PHE A 101 -0.78 -3.70 -10.08
N SER A 102 -1.34 -3.56 -11.28
CA SER A 102 -0.58 -3.58 -12.53
C SER A 102 0.06 -2.23 -12.88
N ILE A 103 -0.44 -1.14 -12.29
CA ILE A 103 0.03 0.22 -12.56
C ILE A 103 1.06 0.61 -11.50
N SER A 104 2.20 1.15 -11.96
CA SER A 104 3.18 1.74 -11.03
C SER A 104 2.53 2.87 -10.21
N PRO A 105 2.79 2.96 -8.89
CA PRO A 105 2.30 4.07 -8.06
C PRO A 105 2.68 5.46 -8.58
N ILE A 106 3.83 5.56 -9.27
CA ILE A 106 4.28 6.82 -9.91
C ILE A 106 3.33 7.22 -11.03
N ILE A 107 2.98 6.25 -11.90
CA ILE A 107 2.04 6.49 -13.02
C ILE A 107 0.66 6.84 -12.47
N ALA A 108 0.19 6.12 -11.45
CA ALA A 108 -1.06 6.46 -10.78
C ALA A 108 -1.03 7.90 -10.26
N GLY A 109 0.03 8.33 -9.58
CA GLY A 109 0.19 9.70 -9.09
C GLY A 109 0.11 10.75 -10.21
N ILE A 110 0.75 10.48 -11.36
CA ILE A 110 0.67 11.37 -12.54
C ILE A 110 -0.76 11.43 -13.10
N CYS A 111 -1.44 10.28 -13.21
CA CYS A 111 -2.84 10.23 -13.64
C CYS A 111 -3.75 11.05 -12.71
N TYR A 112 -3.56 10.94 -11.40
CA TYR A 112 -4.30 11.75 -10.42
C TYR A 112 -3.99 13.25 -10.58
N LEU A 113 -2.72 13.61 -10.84
CA LEU A 113 -2.33 15.00 -11.11
C LEU A 113 -3.01 15.56 -12.35
N LEU A 114 -3.07 14.78 -13.43
CA LEU A 114 -3.74 15.17 -14.69
C LEU A 114 -5.26 15.24 -14.52
N LEU A 115 -5.85 14.46 -13.63
CA LEU A 115 -7.29 14.44 -13.40
C LEU A 115 -7.72 15.55 -12.41
N TYR A 116 -7.09 15.62 -11.25
CA TYR A 116 -7.48 16.47 -10.10
C TYR A 116 -6.57 17.69 -9.91
N GLY A 117 -5.51 17.83 -10.70
CA GLY A 117 -4.62 18.99 -10.64
C GLY A 117 -5.33 20.30 -11.05
N ARG A 118 -4.74 21.43 -10.68
CA ARG A 118 -5.32 22.76 -10.97
C ARG A 118 -5.59 23.01 -12.46
N GLN A 119 -4.80 22.39 -13.35
CA GLN A 119 -4.92 22.44 -14.81
C GLN A 119 -5.46 21.12 -15.38
N GLY A 120 -5.86 20.18 -14.51
CA GLY A 120 -6.39 18.87 -14.88
C GLY A 120 -7.84 18.94 -15.35
N LEU A 121 -8.35 17.79 -15.80
CA LEU A 121 -9.71 17.69 -16.34
C LEU A 121 -10.79 18.15 -15.35
N LEU A 122 -10.67 17.84 -14.07
CA LEU A 122 -11.59 18.24 -13.02
C LEU A 122 -11.18 19.54 -12.31
N GLY A 123 -10.02 20.10 -12.65
CA GLY A 123 -9.47 21.30 -12.01
C GLY A 123 -10.40 22.52 -12.00
N PRO A 124 -11.06 22.88 -13.13
CA PRO A 124 -12.00 23.99 -13.15
C PRO A 124 -13.18 23.80 -12.19
N TRP A 125 -13.81 22.62 -12.21
CA TRP A 125 -14.93 22.28 -11.34
C TRP A 125 -14.53 22.23 -9.86
N LEU A 126 -13.36 21.67 -9.52
CA LEU A 126 -12.84 21.62 -8.16
C LEU A 126 -12.59 23.02 -7.59
N ARG A 127 -12.20 23.97 -8.42
CA ARG A 127 -12.04 25.39 -8.02
C ARG A 127 -13.37 26.08 -7.75
N GLU A 128 -14.41 25.76 -8.48
CA GLU A 128 -15.76 26.33 -8.24
C GLU A 128 -16.33 25.90 -6.89
N VAL A 129 -16.02 24.68 -6.44
CA VAL A 129 -16.43 24.14 -5.12
C VAL A 129 -15.39 24.38 -4.01
N ASP A 130 -14.33 25.15 -4.30
CA ASP A 130 -13.23 25.43 -3.37
C ASP A 130 -12.61 24.17 -2.73
N LEU A 131 -12.54 23.09 -3.50
CA LEU A 131 -12.02 21.80 -3.06
C LEU A 131 -10.62 21.55 -3.62
N GLN A 132 -9.61 21.60 -2.76
CA GLN A 132 -8.24 21.21 -3.11
C GLN A 132 -8.04 19.72 -2.87
N VAL A 133 -7.85 18.95 -3.95
CA VAL A 133 -7.58 17.51 -3.88
C VAL A 133 -6.08 17.24 -3.88
N MET A 134 -5.34 17.81 -4.85
CA MET A 134 -3.92 17.57 -4.97
C MET A 134 -3.12 18.28 -3.88
N PHE A 135 -2.11 17.59 -3.34
CA PHE A 135 -1.27 18.04 -2.22
C PHE A 135 -2.06 18.36 -0.93
N ALA A 136 -3.26 17.78 -0.79
CA ALA A 136 -4.11 17.89 0.37
C ALA A 136 -4.56 16.49 0.82
N LEU A 137 -5.16 16.42 2.02
CA LEU A 137 -5.64 15.16 2.62
C LEU A 137 -6.53 14.33 1.68
N PRO A 138 -7.51 14.89 0.92
CA PRO A 138 -8.33 14.10 0.00
C PRO A 138 -7.52 13.37 -1.07
N GLY A 139 -6.49 14.00 -1.63
CA GLY A 139 -5.63 13.38 -2.63
C GLY A 139 -4.84 12.22 -2.07
N ILE A 140 -4.28 12.36 -0.86
CA ILE A 140 -3.54 11.28 -0.18
C ILE A 140 -4.49 10.09 0.07
N VAL A 141 -5.70 10.35 0.55
CA VAL A 141 -6.71 9.31 0.80
C VAL A 141 -7.09 8.60 -0.49
N LEU A 142 -7.40 9.34 -1.57
CA LEU A 142 -7.80 8.76 -2.85
C LEU A 142 -6.70 7.88 -3.47
N VAL A 143 -5.46 8.38 -3.51
CA VAL A 143 -4.33 7.60 -4.05
C VAL A 143 -4.06 6.36 -3.20
N THR A 144 -4.10 6.49 -1.88
CA THR A 144 -3.88 5.36 -0.97
C THR A 144 -4.99 4.33 -1.10
N LEU A 145 -6.25 4.74 -1.16
CA LEU A 145 -7.39 3.85 -1.43
C LEU A 145 -7.19 3.07 -2.72
N PHE A 146 -6.87 3.79 -3.81
CA PHE A 146 -6.67 3.17 -5.11
C PHE A 146 -5.56 2.13 -5.11
N VAL A 147 -4.38 2.47 -4.57
CA VAL A 147 -3.22 1.57 -4.56
C VAL A 147 -3.43 0.37 -3.65
N THR A 148 -4.15 0.55 -2.52
CA THR A 148 -4.31 -0.50 -1.51
C THR A 148 -5.61 -1.30 -1.62
N ALA A 149 -6.60 -0.85 -2.41
CA ALA A 149 -7.87 -1.54 -2.62
C ALA A 149 -7.75 -3.03 -3.04
N PRO A 150 -6.83 -3.41 -3.94
CA PRO A 150 -6.74 -4.80 -4.38
C PRO A 150 -6.22 -5.76 -3.30
N PHE A 151 -5.49 -5.29 -2.29
CA PHE A 151 -4.88 -6.19 -1.30
C PHE A 151 -5.92 -7.00 -0.54
N VAL A 152 -6.93 -6.32 0.02
CA VAL A 152 -7.99 -7.01 0.79
C VAL A 152 -8.80 -7.95 -0.09
N ALA A 153 -9.20 -7.51 -1.28
CA ALA A 153 -9.99 -8.33 -2.19
C ALA A 153 -9.24 -9.61 -2.62
N ARG A 154 -7.94 -9.50 -2.91
CA ARG A 154 -7.12 -10.64 -3.35
C ARG A 154 -6.85 -11.66 -2.25
N GLU A 155 -6.70 -11.22 -1.01
CA GLU A 155 -6.48 -12.12 0.13
C GLU A 155 -7.78 -12.84 0.52
N VAL A 156 -8.92 -12.16 0.45
CA VAL A 156 -10.21 -12.72 0.89
C VAL A 156 -10.86 -13.60 -0.19
N LEU A 157 -10.68 -13.29 -1.48
CA LEU A 157 -11.33 -13.99 -2.59
C LEU A 157 -11.06 -15.51 -2.61
N PRO A 158 -9.81 -16.00 -2.49
CA PRO A 158 -9.54 -17.45 -2.47
C PRO A 158 -10.19 -18.15 -1.28
N LEU A 159 -10.23 -17.49 -0.11
CA LEU A 159 -10.86 -18.04 1.10
C LEU A 159 -12.37 -18.23 0.90
N MET A 160 -13.03 -17.24 0.26
CA MET A 160 -14.47 -17.32 -0.03
C MET A 160 -14.81 -18.29 -1.15
N GLN A 161 -13.88 -18.60 -2.05
CA GLN A 161 -14.08 -19.61 -3.10
C GLN A 161 -13.88 -21.03 -2.59
N ALA A 162 -13.11 -21.22 -1.52
CA ALA A 162 -12.85 -22.53 -0.90
C ALA A 162 -13.98 -23.01 0.02
N GLN A 163 -14.93 -22.13 0.39
CA GLN A 163 -16.13 -22.42 1.20
C GLN A 163 -17.35 -22.68 0.29
#